data_35b34b334d95e365b94a9252cc285594
#
_entry.id   35b34b334d95e365b94a9252cc285594
#
_cell.length_a   1.000
_cell.length_b   1.000
_cell.length_c   1.000
_cell.angle_alpha   90.00
_cell.angle_beta   90.00
_cell.angle_gamma   90.00
#
_symmetry.space_group_name_H-M   'P 1'
#
loop_
_entity.id
_entity.type
_entity.pdbx_description
1 polymer ?
#
loop_
_entity_poly.entity_id
_entity_poly.type
_entity_poly.pdbx_seq_one_letter_code
_entity_poly.pdbx_strand_id
1 'polypeptide(L)'
;MIVNNGRLDRFRFNEDYRVSARTVSVRVMRRELQTPQSVVPLIITNMSAIEEALAEIESRRPIDSICYTTVAERHGVWRSTSTRRHQATTLSNASKSTNQRKLDEQQEQELVRYITRLKRQGLPPTRALIQNFASDVAKIPVSESWVTRFIGRHSIHLISKWTAGMDNNRHQADSGAKYSLYFDLLRDKITHYSIEPRHVYNMDEKGFSIEITGRSKRIFSRRMWERKEVRAAIQDGFREWITLLACVCADGSHLPPSLIYQSAASAIQSSWVEDIKANEHSVHITSSPSGWTNNDIGLAWLEQVFNRYTKEKARQSYRLLILDGHGSHISMDFIEYCDQNKILLAVFPPHSTHTLQPLDVCMFKPLSQAYSNELSAFLERSQGLPPIKKGDFSPLFWKAWVSSFKQSMIANSFRATGISPLEPDIILKRFIDTNPDEQGSRESSASVLSGSV
;
A
#
# COMPACT_ATOMS: atom_id res chain seq x y z
N MET A 1 29.67 -3.94 3.98
CA MET A 1 29.25 -3.44 5.30
C MET A 1 29.37 -1.92 5.26
N ILE A 2 28.29 -1.22 5.02
CA ILE A 2 28.28 0.26 5.06
C ILE A 2 27.21 0.63 6.08
N VAL A 3 27.67 1.01 7.25
CA VAL A 3 26.85 1.66 8.28
C VAL A 3 26.91 3.14 7.98
N ASN A 4 25.82 3.73 7.49
CA ASN A 4 25.74 5.16 7.28
C ASN A 4 24.79 5.79 8.31
N ASN A 5 25.41 6.44 9.31
CA ASN A 5 24.80 7.49 10.10
C ASN A 5 24.93 8.80 9.32
N GLY A 6 23.95 9.14 8.51
CA GLY A 6 23.92 10.34 7.67
C GLY A 6 22.92 11.37 8.15
N ARG A 7 23.42 12.54 8.53
CA ARG A 7 22.69 13.77 8.84
C ARG A 7 21.78 14.16 7.67
N LEU A 8 20.55 14.55 8.01
CA LEU A 8 19.61 15.25 7.13
C LEU A 8 20.11 16.68 6.87
N ASP A 9 20.63 16.92 5.68
CA ASP A 9 20.84 18.28 5.17
C ASP A 9 19.67 18.68 4.27
N ARG A 10 19.16 19.89 4.56
CA ARG A 10 18.00 20.53 3.95
C ARG A 10 18.23 20.77 2.47
N PHE A 11 17.36 20.24 1.61
CA PHE A 11 17.26 20.67 0.22
C PHE A 11 16.39 21.92 0.09
N ARG A 12 16.96 22.98 -0.46
CA ARG A 12 16.27 24.18 -0.93
C ARG A 12 15.67 23.91 -2.30
N PHE A 13 14.41 24.32 -2.46
CA PHE A 13 13.75 24.38 -3.76
C PHE A 13 14.43 25.39 -4.66
N ASN A 14 14.75 24.98 -5.88
CA ASN A 14 15.14 25.84 -6.98
C ASN A 14 13.94 26.01 -7.92
N GLU A 15 13.37 27.22 -7.95
CA GLU A 15 12.44 27.66 -8.97
C GLU A 15 13.26 27.99 -10.22
N ASP A 16 13.09 27.27 -11.31
CA ASP A 16 13.32 27.77 -12.67
C ASP A 16 12.86 26.71 -13.71
N TYR A 17 11.61 26.83 -14.17
CA TYR A 17 11.20 26.35 -15.48
C TYR A 17 10.26 27.37 -16.14
N ARG A 18 10.87 28.29 -16.92
CA ARG A 18 10.14 29.10 -17.88
C ARG A 18 9.76 28.25 -19.09
N VAL A 19 8.46 28.02 -19.28
CA VAL A 19 7.92 27.45 -20.51
C VAL A 19 7.58 28.61 -21.48
N SER A 20 8.23 28.58 -22.62
CA SER A 20 8.03 29.48 -23.73
C SER A 20 6.63 29.27 -24.34
N ALA A 21 5.79 30.29 -24.28
CA ALA A 21 4.49 30.35 -24.98
C ALA A 21 4.69 30.63 -26.44
N ARG A 22 4.38 29.70 -27.34
CA ARG A 22 4.15 29.96 -28.76
C ARG A 22 2.69 30.32 -28.98
N THR A 23 2.49 31.55 -29.37
CA THR A 23 1.21 32.14 -29.79
C THR A 23 0.74 31.49 -31.10
N VAL A 24 -0.40 30.79 -31.06
CA VAL A 24 -1.12 30.40 -32.28
C VAL A 24 -2.35 31.30 -32.39
N SER A 25 -2.35 32.13 -33.42
CA SER A 25 -3.43 33.03 -33.79
C SER A 25 -4.55 32.24 -34.48
N VAL A 26 -5.71 32.15 -33.87
CA VAL A 26 -6.92 31.63 -34.51
C VAL A 26 -7.90 32.78 -34.75
N ARG A 27 -8.17 33.03 -36.01
CA ARG A 27 -9.13 34.01 -36.53
C ARG A 27 -10.55 33.50 -36.30
N VAL A 28 -11.30 34.11 -35.38
CA VAL A 28 -12.72 33.80 -35.16
C VAL A 28 -13.60 34.76 -35.96
N MET A 29 -14.39 34.21 -36.88
CA MET A 29 -15.48 34.93 -37.53
C MET A 29 -16.59 35.23 -36.53
N ARG A 30 -16.93 36.50 -36.38
CA ARG A 30 -18.14 36.96 -35.67
C ARG A 30 -19.38 36.54 -36.47
N ARG A 31 -20.26 35.77 -35.81
CA ARG A 31 -21.70 35.74 -36.10
C ARG A 31 -22.40 36.32 -34.89
N GLU A 32 -23.07 37.45 -35.12
CA GLU A 32 -24.00 38.05 -34.17
C GLU A 32 -25.21 37.13 -34.00
N LEU A 33 -25.43 36.66 -32.78
CA LEU A 33 -26.69 36.09 -32.36
C LEU A 33 -27.16 36.84 -31.11
N GLN A 34 -28.39 37.35 -31.23
CA GLN A 34 -29.13 38.08 -30.22
C GLN A 34 -29.15 37.34 -28.89
N THR A 35 -28.81 38.05 -27.84
CA THR A 35 -28.84 37.57 -26.43
C THR A 35 -30.28 37.49 -25.92
N PRO A 36 -30.71 36.35 -25.35
CA PRO A 36 -31.80 36.35 -24.38
C PRO A 36 -31.25 36.88 -23.04
N GLN A 37 -32.00 37.74 -22.40
CA GLN A 37 -31.72 38.26 -21.06
C GLN A 37 -31.45 37.09 -20.12
N SER A 38 -30.21 36.96 -19.66
CA SER A 38 -29.86 36.00 -18.62
C SER A 38 -30.43 36.48 -17.27
N VAL A 39 -31.45 35.78 -16.83
CA VAL A 39 -31.83 35.76 -15.41
C VAL A 39 -30.66 35.20 -14.66
N VAL A 40 -29.88 36.06 -14.00
CA VAL A 40 -28.89 35.68 -13.02
C VAL A 40 -29.66 35.04 -11.86
N PRO A 41 -29.47 33.77 -11.53
CA PRO A 41 -30.07 33.25 -10.31
C PRO A 41 -29.45 34.01 -9.14
N LEU A 42 -30.25 34.73 -8.39
CA LEU A 42 -29.89 35.23 -7.06
C LEU A 42 -29.52 33.99 -6.23
N ILE A 43 -28.24 33.75 -6.04
CA ILE A 43 -27.75 32.85 -5.01
C ILE A 43 -28.12 33.55 -3.70
N ILE A 44 -29.27 33.18 -3.14
CA ILE A 44 -29.64 33.53 -1.77
C ILE A 44 -28.67 32.72 -0.90
N THR A 45 -27.53 33.31 -0.59
CA THR A 45 -26.67 32.81 0.50
C THR A 45 -27.49 33.02 1.78
N ASN A 46 -27.99 31.95 2.35
CA ASN A 46 -28.54 31.94 3.72
C ASN A 46 -27.40 32.31 4.68
N MET A 47 -27.14 33.59 4.86
CA MET A 47 -26.24 34.07 5.90
C MET A 47 -26.86 33.74 7.26
N SER A 48 -26.04 33.24 8.18
CA SER A 48 -26.52 32.99 9.53
C SER A 48 -26.85 34.33 10.18
N ALA A 49 -27.88 34.36 11.06
CA ALA A 49 -28.31 35.58 11.76
C ALA A 49 -27.15 36.37 12.42
N ILE A 50 -26.08 35.66 12.77
CA ILE A 50 -24.87 36.30 13.33
C ILE A 50 -23.99 36.94 12.27
N GLU A 51 -23.95 36.40 11.05
CA GLU A 51 -23.20 36.98 9.91
C GLU A 51 -23.89 38.24 9.42
N GLU A 52 -25.23 38.24 9.41
CA GLU A 52 -26.05 39.47 9.13
C GLU A 52 -25.83 40.54 10.19
N ALA A 53 -25.83 40.19 11.47
CA ALA A 53 -25.52 41.10 12.55
C ALA A 53 -24.11 41.70 12.47
N LEU A 54 -23.10 40.90 12.06
CA LEU A 54 -21.74 41.38 11.86
C LEU A 54 -21.63 42.28 10.64
N ALA A 55 -22.27 41.94 9.54
CA ALA A 55 -22.31 42.78 8.33
C ALA A 55 -22.97 44.16 8.61
N GLU A 56 -24.04 44.20 9.41
CA GLU A 56 -24.64 45.46 9.87
C GLU A 56 -23.66 46.28 10.72
N ILE A 57 -22.92 45.64 11.63
CA ILE A 57 -21.93 46.34 12.47
C ILE A 57 -20.79 46.91 11.61
N GLU A 58 -20.27 46.13 10.65
CA GLU A 58 -19.19 46.55 9.76
C GLU A 58 -19.57 47.61 8.73
N SER A 59 -20.85 47.66 8.35
CA SER A 59 -21.38 48.68 7.42
C SER A 59 -21.50 50.08 8.01
N ARG A 60 -21.40 50.22 9.35
CA ARG A 60 -21.49 51.51 10.05
C ARG A 60 -20.21 52.32 9.93
N ARG A 61 -20.31 53.64 9.85
CA ARG A 61 -19.13 54.52 9.78
C ARG A 61 -18.34 54.46 11.09
N PRO A 62 -17.01 54.59 11.06
CA PRO A 62 -16.15 54.51 12.24
C PRO A 62 -16.47 55.53 13.36
N ILE A 63 -17.26 56.57 13.06
CA ILE A 63 -17.63 57.66 13.99
C ILE A 63 -18.90 57.32 14.82
N ASP A 64 -19.70 56.35 14.36
CA ASP A 64 -20.95 55.99 15.04
C ASP A 64 -20.66 55.00 16.18
N SER A 65 -21.15 55.33 17.38
CA SER A 65 -21.04 54.40 18.52
C SER A 65 -21.83 53.12 18.24
N ILE A 66 -21.15 51.97 18.22
CA ILE A 66 -21.77 50.67 17.95
C ILE A 66 -22.58 50.24 19.18
N CYS A 67 -23.90 50.25 19.06
CA CYS A 67 -24.77 49.69 20.07
C CYS A 67 -25.01 48.19 19.79
N TYR A 68 -24.16 47.34 20.33
CA TYR A 68 -24.24 45.88 20.15
C TYR A 68 -25.57 45.27 20.64
N THR A 69 -26.22 45.91 21.61
CA THR A 69 -27.51 45.45 22.18
C THR A 69 -28.60 45.54 21.11
N THR A 70 -28.73 46.70 20.47
CA THR A 70 -29.76 46.94 19.45
C THR A 70 -29.59 46.07 18.21
N VAL A 71 -28.34 45.84 17.76
CA VAL A 71 -28.07 44.95 16.62
C VAL A 71 -28.36 43.50 17.01
N ALA A 72 -27.96 43.08 18.19
CA ALA A 72 -28.19 41.72 18.68
C ALA A 72 -29.69 41.39 18.81
N GLU A 73 -30.49 42.31 19.32
CA GLU A 73 -31.96 42.19 19.43
C GLU A 73 -32.62 42.11 18.06
N ARG A 74 -32.18 42.93 17.10
CA ARG A 74 -32.73 42.97 15.74
C ARG A 74 -32.50 41.66 14.99
N HIS A 75 -31.34 41.06 15.13
CA HIS A 75 -31.00 39.81 14.46
C HIS A 75 -31.24 38.56 15.32
N GLY A 76 -31.81 38.71 16.54
CA GLY A 76 -32.11 37.58 17.42
C GLY A 76 -30.87 36.81 17.90
N VAL A 77 -29.72 37.48 18.06
CA VAL A 77 -28.45 36.87 18.47
C VAL A 77 -28.00 37.37 19.83
N TRP A 78 -27.17 36.61 20.54
CA TRP A 78 -26.62 37.02 21.81
C TRP A 78 -25.62 38.17 21.65
N ARG A 79 -25.84 39.29 22.37
CA ARG A 79 -24.93 40.44 22.39
C ARG A 79 -23.46 40.04 22.63
N SER A 80 -23.22 39.18 23.61
CA SER A 80 -21.88 38.71 23.95
C SER A 80 -21.21 37.95 22.78
N THR A 81 -21.98 37.23 21.98
CA THR A 81 -21.49 36.50 20.81
C THR A 81 -21.16 37.47 19.68
N SER A 82 -22.03 38.43 19.37
CA SER A 82 -21.79 39.43 18.32
C SER A 82 -20.58 40.30 18.66
N THR A 83 -20.50 40.80 19.93
CA THR A 83 -19.36 41.60 20.37
C THR A 83 -18.04 40.84 20.27
N ARG A 84 -17.98 39.61 20.80
CA ARG A 84 -16.75 38.80 20.77
C ARG A 84 -16.34 38.43 19.35
N ARG A 85 -17.28 38.23 18.44
CA ARG A 85 -17.03 37.95 17.02
C ARG A 85 -16.51 39.19 16.30
N HIS A 86 -17.14 40.32 16.46
CA HIS A 86 -16.72 41.59 15.88
C HIS A 86 -15.31 41.98 16.37
N GLN A 87 -15.03 41.81 17.66
CA GLN A 87 -13.72 42.06 18.26
C GLN A 87 -12.67 40.98 17.95
N ALA A 88 -12.98 40.02 17.07
CA ALA A 88 -12.13 38.87 16.73
C ALA A 88 -11.68 38.01 17.92
N THR A 89 -12.29 38.16 19.10
CA THR A 89 -11.97 37.39 20.32
C THR A 89 -12.48 35.97 20.25
N THR A 90 -13.47 35.68 19.37
CA THR A 90 -13.98 34.33 19.11
C THR A 90 -14.19 34.14 17.62
N LEU A 91 -13.62 33.08 17.09
CA LEU A 91 -13.81 32.65 15.70
C LEU A 91 -15.17 31.93 15.53
N SER A 92 -15.69 31.93 14.30
CA SER A 92 -16.84 31.11 13.93
C SER A 92 -16.56 29.62 14.17
N ASN A 93 -17.57 28.80 14.38
CA ASN A 93 -17.39 27.36 14.49
C ASN A 93 -16.80 26.79 13.21
N ALA A 94 -17.13 27.34 12.04
CA ALA A 94 -16.54 27.00 10.76
C ALA A 94 -15.04 27.35 10.73
N SER A 95 -14.67 28.58 11.11
CA SER A 95 -13.27 29.01 11.16
C SER A 95 -12.46 28.21 12.20
N LYS A 96 -13.04 27.91 13.37
CA LYS A 96 -12.40 27.04 14.36
C LYS A 96 -12.18 25.65 13.81
N SER A 97 -13.18 25.07 13.14
CA SER A 97 -13.06 23.77 12.50
C SER A 97 -12.01 23.75 11.41
N THR A 98 -11.89 24.82 10.62
CA THR A 98 -10.86 24.97 9.58
C THR A 98 -9.46 25.06 10.21
N ASN A 99 -9.30 25.90 11.23
CA ASN A 99 -8.00 26.06 11.92
C ASN A 99 -7.55 24.81 12.70
N GLN A 100 -8.47 23.90 13.03
CA GLN A 100 -8.16 22.64 13.70
C GLN A 100 -7.90 21.47 12.72
N ARG A 101 -7.95 21.73 11.41
CA ARG A 101 -7.61 20.68 10.42
C ARG A 101 -6.13 20.36 10.49
N LYS A 102 -5.83 19.08 10.32
CA LYS A 102 -4.42 18.61 10.26
C LYS A 102 -3.71 18.99 8.96
N LEU A 103 -4.47 19.14 7.87
CA LEU A 103 -4.05 19.71 6.61
C LEU A 103 -4.85 20.98 6.36
N ASP A 104 -4.20 22.00 5.82
CA ASP A 104 -4.88 23.18 5.31
C ASP A 104 -5.63 22.89 3.99
N GLU A 105 -6.37 23.85 3.49
CA GLU A 105 -7.19 23.65 2.28
C GLU A 105 -6.35 23.42 1.02
N GLN A 106 -5.21 24.10 0.92
CA GLN A 106 -4.29 23.94 -0.19
C GLN A 106 -3.67 22.54 -0.18
N GLN A 107 -3.19 22.08 0.96
CA GLN A 107 -2.65 20.73 1.16
C GLN A 107 -3.68 19.64 0.86
N GLU A 108 -4.95 19.82 1.28
CA GLU A 108 -6.01 18.89 0.93
C GLU A 108 -6.28 18.85 -0.58
N GLN A 109 -6.27 20.00 -1.26
CA GLN A 109 -6.45 20.06 -2.73
C GLN A 109 -5.27 19.42 -3.48
N GLU A 110 -4.04 19.62 -3.01
CA GLU A 110 -2.86 18.96 -3.57
C GLU A 110 -2.94 17.45 -3.41
N LEU A 111 -3.38 16.96 -2.25
CA LEU A 111 -3.61 15.55 -2.00
C LEU A 111 -4.68 14.97 -2.95
N VAL A 112 -5.78 15.70 -3.21
CA VAL A 112 -6.80 15.29 -4.20
C VAL A 112 -6.21 15.20 -5.61
N ARG A 113 -5.38 16.17 -6.01
CA ARG A 113 -4.70 16.14 -7.32
C ARG A 113 -3.74 14.94 -7.41
N TYR A 114 -3.01 14.67 -6.35
CA TYR A 114 -2.10 13.53 -6.26
C TYR A 114 -2.83 12.19 -6.39
N ILE A 115 -3.93 11.99 -5.65
CA ILE A 115 -4.80 10.81 -5.76
C ILE A 115 -5.33 10.64 -7.20
N THR A 116 -5.72 11.74 -7.84
CA THR A 116 -6.20 11.72 -9.23
C THR A 116 -5.10 11.34 -10.21
N ARG A 117 -3.86 11.79 -9.99
CA ARG A 117 -2.67 11.41 -10.77
C ARG A 117 -2.40 9.92 -10.65
N LEU A 118 -2.38 9.37 -9.42
CA LEU A 118 -2.17 7.95 -9.16
C LEU A 118 -3.23 7.08 -9.85
N LYS A 119 -4.50 7.49 -9.79
CA LYS A 119 -5.58 6.79 -10.51
C LYS A 119 -5.32 6.72 -12.03
N ARG A 120 -4.84 7.81 -12.65
CA ARG A 120 -4.49 7.82 -14.08
C ARG A 120 -3.30 6.93 -14.41
N GLN A 121 -2.38 6.76 -13.47
CA GLN A 121 -1.23 5.83 -13.60
C GLN A 121 -1.62 4.37 -13.34
N GLY A 122 -2.90 4.07 -13.04
CA GLY A 122 -3.37 2.74 -12.70
C GLY A 122 -3.00 2.30 -11.28
N LEU A 123 -2.81 3.25 -10.38
CA LEU A 123 -2.44 3.05 -8.97
C LEU A 123 -3.49 3.68 -8.04
N PRO A 124 -4.77 3.26 -8.07
CA PRO A 124 -5.77 3.84 -7.18
C PRO A 124 -5.39 3.56 -5.71
N PRO A 125 -5.17 4.61 -4.89
CA PRO A 125 -4.70 4.40 -3.54
C PRO A 125 -5.78 3.80 -2.64
N THR A 126 -5.36 2.92 -1.73
CA THR A 126 -6.21 2.43 -0.63
C THR A 126 -6.43 3.52 0.43
N ARG A 127 -7.39 3.31 1.34
CA ARG A 127 -7.59 4.25 2.47
C ARG A 127 -6.35 4.37 3.35
N ALA A 128 -5.63 3.28 3.57
CA ALA A 128 -4.37 3.25 4.31
C ALA A 128 -3.29 4.08 3.61
N LEU A 129 -3.16 3.96 2.28
CA LEU A 129 -2.25 4.80 1.49
C LEU A 129 -2.60 6.29 1.59
N ILE A 130 -3.90 6.65 1.50
CA ILE A 130 -4.33 8.04 1.69
C ILE A 130 -4.00 8.53 3.10
N GLN A 131 -4.14 7.68 4.12
CA GLN A 131 -3.76 7.99 5.50
C GLN A 131 -2.25 8.28 5.62
N ASN A 132 -1.42 7.47 4.99
CA ASN A 132 0.03 7.65 4.98
C ASN A 132 0.41 8.96 4.25
N PHE A 133 -0.11 9.19 3.05
CA PHE A 133 0.14 10.42 2.29
C PHE A 133 -0.27 11.68 3.08
N ALA A 134 -1.44 11.64 3.72
CA ALA A 134 -1.89 12.75 4.56
C ALA A 134 -0.99 12.95 5.78
N SER A 135 -0.48 11.87 6.38
CA SER A 135 0.46 11.94 7.50
C SER A 135 1.81 12.52 7.06
N ASP A 136 2.28 12.15 5.88
CA ASP A 136 3.52 12.66 5.29
C ASP A 136 3.42 14.17 5.03
N VAL A 137 2.30 14.64 4.46
CA VAL A 137 2.05 16.07 4.22
C VAL A 137 1.89 16.85 5.53
N ALA A 138 1.13 16.32 6.49
CA ALA A 138 0.87 16.97 7.78
C ALA A 138 2.07 16.95 8.72
N LYS A 139 3.08 16.09 8.47
CA LYS A 139 4.20 15.77 9.37
C LYS A 139 3.76 15.29 10.76
N ILE A 140 2.52 14.85 10.88
CA ILE A 140 1.93 14.28 12.09
C ILE A 140 0.99 13.12 11.71
N PRO A 141 0.87 12.07 12.53
CA PRO A 141 -0.01 10.95 12.22
C PRO A 141 -1.48 11.40 12.08
N VAL A 142 -2.14 10.99 11.01
CA VAL A 142 -3.59 11.15 10.84
C VAL A 142 -4.29 9.82 11.10
N SER A 143 -5.53 9.87 11.59
CA SER A 143 -6.34 8.69 11.89
C SER A 143 -7.16 8.25 10.68
N GLU A 144 -7.61 7.00 10.66
CA GLU A 144 -8.53 6.49 9.64
C GLU A 144 -9.83 7.30 9.57
N SER A 145 -10.34 7.77 10.72
CA SER A 145 -11.52 8.65 10.78
C SER A 145 -11.27 10.00 10.10
N TRP A 146 -10.03 10.48 10.06
CA TRP A 146 -9.67 11.67 9.29
C TRP A 146 -9.85 11.41 7.79
N VAL A 147 -9.42 10.24 7.28
CA VAL A 147 -9.61 9.87 5.86
C VAL A 147 -11.09 9.85 5.49
N THR A 148 -11.95 9.33 6.38
CA THR A 148 -13.41 9.37 6.16
C THR A 148 -13.93 10.80 6.02
N ARG A 149 -13.52 11.70 6.92
CA ARG A 149 -13.92 13.11 6.85
C ARG A 149 -13.33 13.83 5.62
N PHE A 150 -12.09 13.54 5.26
CA PHE A 150 -11.44 14.07 4.07
C PHE A 150 -12.21 13.69 2.79
N ILE A 151 -12.51 12.40 2.60
CA ILE A 151 -13.31 11.93 1.45
C ILE A 151 -14.69 12.58 1.44
N GLY A 152 -15.32 12.76 2.61
CA GLY A 152 -16.61 13.47 2.74
C GLY A 152 -16.53 14.94 2.32
N ARG A 153 -15.49 15.67 2.70
CA ARG A 153 -15.27 17.06 2.28
C ARG A 153 -15.03 17.19 0.78
N HIS A 154 -14.38 16.21 0.18
CA HIS A 154 -14.06 16.20 -1.25
C HIS A 154 -14.93 15.22 -2.06
N SER A 155 -16.19 15.00 -1.64
CA SER A 155 -17.12 14.03 -2.23
C SER A 155 -17.44 14.27 -3.72
N ILE A 156 -17.22 15.50 -4.21
CA ILE A 156 -17.35 15.83 -5.63
C ILE A 156 -16.23 15.13 -6.46
N HIS A 157 -15.04 14.95 -5.89
CA HIS A 157 -13.87 14.42 -6.56
C HIS A 157 -13.54 12.99 -6.15
N LEU A 158 -13.86 12.63 -4.91
CA LEU A 158 -13.46 11.38 -4.28
C LEU A 158 -14.68 10.57 -3.83
N ILE A 159 -14.67 9.29 -4.08
CA ILE A 159 -15.65 8.34 -3.57
C ILE A 159 -14.92 7.13 -2.99
N SER A 160 -15.32 6.72 -1.78
CA SER A 160 -14.88 5.45 -1.21
C SER A 160 -16.05 4.48 -1.32
N LYS A 161 -15.91 3.46 -2.15
CA LYS A 161 -16.87 2.36 -2.21
C LYS A 161 -16.21 1.10 -1.68
N TRP A 162 -16.89 0.44 -0.76
CA TRP A 162 -16.59 -0.94 -0.43
C TRP A 162 -17.13 -1.81 -1.58
N THR A 163 -16.33 -2.75 -2.05
CA THR A 163 -16.92 -3.92 -2.66
C THR A 163 -17.57 -4.69 -1.51
N ALA A 164 -18.90 -4.72 -1.46
CA ALA A 164 -19.67 -5.41 -0.44
C ALA A 164 -19.21 -6.86 -0.34
N GLY A 165 -19.23 -7.43 0.87
CA GLY A 165 -19.07 -8.88 1.06
C GLY A 165 -20.10 -9.59 0.21
N MET A 166 -19.65 -10.24 -0.85
CA MET A 166 -20.50 -10.94 -1.81
C MET A 166 -20.59 -12.41 -1.43
N ASP A 167 -21.73 -13.00 -1.73
CA ASP A 167 -21.91 -14.45 -1.82
C ASP A 167 -20.76 -15.12 -2.58
N ASN A 168 -20.36 -16.32 -2.18
CA ASN A 168 -19.14 -16.98 -2.66
C ASN A 168 -19.07 -17.05 -4.21
N ASN A 169 -20.19 -17.25 -4.89
CA ASN A 169 -20.28 -17.29 -6.36
C ASN A 169 -20.10 -15.89 -6.99
N ARG A 170 -20.66 -14.84 -6.36
CA ARG A 170 -20.45 -13.45 -6.79
C ARG A 170 -19.02 -12.97 -6.49
N HIS A 171 -18.43 -13.44 -5.38
CA HIS A 171 -17.03 -13.14 -5.06
C HIS A 171 -16.08 -13.73 -6.10
N GLN A 172 -16.34 -14.92 -6.60
CA GLN A 172 -15.54 -15.54 -7.66
C GLN A 172 -15.68 -14.79 -8.99
N ALA A 173 -16.91 -14.47 -9.41
CA ALA A 173 -17.16 -13.70 -10.64
C ALA A 173 -16.55 -12.28 -10.58
N ASP A 174 -16.67 -11.59 -9.44
CA ASP A 174 -16.04 -10.28 -9.22
C ASP A 174 -14.50 -10.38 -9.21
N SER A 175 -13.94 -11.47 -8.72
CA SER A 175 -12.51 -11.74 -8.77
C SER A 175 -12.01 -11.94 -10.20
N GLY A 176 -12.74 -12.66 -11.05
CA GLY A 176 -12.40 -12.83 -12.47
C GLY A 176 -12.33 -11.51 -13.22
N ALA A 177 -13.34 -10.64 -13.04
CA ALA A 177 -13.36 -9.31 -13.65
C ALA A 177 -12.22 -8.41 -13.16
N LYS A 178 -11.91 -8.43 -11.85
CA LYS A 178 -10.79 -7.69 -11.27
C LYS A 178 -9.45 -8.17 -11.81
N TYR A 179 -9.28 -9.48 -11.96
CA TYR A 179 -8.04 -10.03 -12.49
C TYR A 179 -7.89 -9.73 -13.97
N SER A 180 -8.96 -9.75 -14.76
CA SER A 180 -8.93 -9.30 -16.16
C SER A 180 -8.45 -7.86 -16.27
N LEU A 181 -9.05 -6.92 -15.51
CA LEU A 181 -8.63 -5.52 -15.49
C LEU A 181 -7.17 -5.34 -15.06
N TYR A 182 -6.69 -6.17 -14.12
CA TYR A 182 -5.29 -6.15 -13.70
C TYR A 182 -4.35 -6.61 -14.82
N PHE A 183 -4.68 -7.68 -15.53
CA PHE A 183 -3.90 -8.16 -16.66
C PHE A 183 -3.92 -7.18 -17.84
N ASP A 184 -5.04 -6.49 -18.08
CA ASP A 184 -5.13 -5.42 -19.08
C ASP A 184 -4.19 -4.26 -18.71
N LEU A 185 -4.19 -3.84 -17.44
CA LEU A 185 -3.25 -2.83 -16.94
C LEU A 185 -1.79 -3.25 -17.12
N LEU A 186 -1.46 -4.52 -16.84
CA LEU A 186 -0.10 -5.04 -17.06
C LEU A 186 0.25 -5.05 -18.54
N ARG A 187 -0.66 -5.50 -19.39
CA ARG A 187 -0.49 -5.52 -20.86
C ARG A 187 -0.20 -4.12 -21.39
N ASP A 188 -0.99 -3.14 -20.99
CA ASP A 188 -0.83 -1.76 -21.40
C ASP A 188 0.54 -1.21 -20.99
N LYS A 189 0.96 -1.44 -19.73
CA LYS A 189 2.27 -1.00 -19.24
C LYS A 189 3.42 -1.70 -20.00
N ILE A 190 3.35 -3.04 -20.13
CA ILE A 190 4.39 -3.83 -20.80
C ILE A 190 4.52 -3.40 -22.27
N THR A 191 3.40 -3.23 -22.97
CA THR A 191 3.40 -2.85 -24.39
C THR A 191 3.84 -1.40 -24.58
N HIS A 192 3.25 -0.46 -23.81
CA HIS A 192 3.54 0.97 -23.96
C HIS A 192 5.00 1.32 -23.69
N TYR A 193 5.60 0.67 -22.69
CA TYR A 193 6.99 0.93 -22.29
C TYR A 193 7.98 -0.12 -22.82
N SER A 194 7.52 -1.07 -23.66
CA SER A 194 8.32 -2.15 -24.25
C SER A 194 9.14 -2.91 -23.20
N ILE A 195 8.49 -3.38 -22.14
CA ILE A 195 9.15 -4.00 -20.99
C ILE A 195 9.43 -5.46 -21.29
N GLU A 196 10.70 -5.85 -21.29
CA GLU A 196 11.13 -7.22 -21.44
C GLU A 196 11.01 -8.02 -20.13
N PRO A 197 10.88 -9.36 -20.16
CA PRO A 197 10.80 -10.18 -18.94
C PRO A 197 11.93 -9.93 -17.93
N ARG A 198 13.15 -9.64 -18.41
CA ARG A 198 14.31 -9.32 -17.55
C ARG A 198 14.17 -7.99 -16.79
N HIS A 199 13.11 -7.24 -17.03
CA HIS A 199 12.80 -5.96 -16.36
C HIS A 199 11.46 -6.00 -15.62
N VAL A 200 10.86 -7.19 -15.46
CA VAL A 200 9.65 -7.42 -14.66
C VAL A 200 10.04 -8.04 -13.34
N TYR A 201 9.73 -7.37 -12.26
CA TYR A 201 10.11 -7.74 -10.88
C TYR A 201 8.88 -7.88 -10.00
N ASN A 202 8.92 -8.86 -9.08
CA ASN A 202 7.96 -8.97 -7.98
C ASN A 202 8.69 -8.86 -6.65
N MET A 203 8.21 -8.00 -5.76
CA MET A 203 8.70 -7.84 -4.39
C MET A 203 7.61 -8.21 -3.40
N ASP A 204 8.02 -8.83 -2.29
CA ASP A 204 7.13 -9.17 -1.19
C ASP A 204 7.88 -9.40 0.12
N GLU A 205 7.13 -9.41 1.24
CA GLU A 205 7.64 -9.63 2.57
C GLU A 205 7.29 -11.02 3.11
N LYS A 206 8.24 -11.60 3.82
CA LYS A 206 8.04 -12.87 4.55
C LYS A 206 8.59 -12.79 5.96
N GLY A 207 7.72 -12.92 6.95
CA GLY A 207 8.12 -13.02 8.35
C GLY A 207 8.62 -14.43 8.71
N PHE A 208 9.70 -14.48 9.48
CA PHE A 208 10.23 -15.68 10.12
C PHE A 208 10.19 -15.50 11.63
N SER A 209 9.59 -16.47 12.32
CA SER A 209 9.69 -16.55 13.76
C SER A 209 10.91 -17.41 14.12
N ILE A 210 11.72 -16.93 15.05
CA ILE A 210 12.95 -17.63 15.46
C ILE A 210 12.62 -18.80 16.38
N GLU A 211 11.53 -18.72 17.14
CA GLU A 211 11.23 -19.66 18.24
C GLU A 211 10.25 -20.80 17.92
N ILE A 212 9.67 -20.82 16.73
CA ILE A 212 8.67 -21.85 16.41
C ILE A 212 9.37 -23.12 15.91
N THR A 213 9.58 -24.06 16.80
CA THR A 213 9.83 -25.44 16.41
C THR A 213 8.58 -25.98 15.70
N GLY A 214 8.73 -26.38 14.42
CA GLY A 214 7.66 -27.07 13.72
C GLY A 214 7.13 -28.23 14.55
N ARG A 215 5.83 -28.55 14.40
CA ARG A 215 5.22 -29.72 15.07
C ARG A 215 5.95 -30.98 14.62
N SER A 216 6.95 -31.42 15.38
CA SER A 216 7.58 -32.72 15.19
C SER A 216 6.78 -33.79 15.92
N LYS A 217 6.49 -34.91 15.23
CA LYS A 217 5.96 -36.10 15.93
C LYS A 217 7.05 -36.64 16.84
N ARG A 218 6.87 -36.54 18.15
CA ARG A 218 7.75 -37.12 19.14
C ARG A 218 7.16 -38.44 19.60
N ILE A 219 8.02 -39.43 19.87
CA ILE A 219 7.61 -40.72 20.40
C ILE A 219 7.69 -40.61 21.92
N PHE A 220 6.57 -40.86 22.56
CA PHE A 220 6.45 -40.88 24.00
C PHE A 220 6.10 -42.31 24.43
N SER A 221 6.49 -42.75 25.64
CA SER A 221 5.93 -43.96 26.19
C SER A 221 4.42 -43.77 26.39
N ARG A 222 3.64 -44.80 26.06
CA ARG A 222 2.18 -44.76 26.22
C ARG A 222 1.77 -44.36 27.64
N ARG A 223 2.46 -44.85 28.64
CA ARG A 223 2.24 -44.56 30.06
C ARG A 223 2.42 -43.07 30.41
N MET A 224 3.45 -42.39 29.86
CA MET A 224 3.69 -40.97 30.08
C MET A 224 2.61 -40.13 29.39
N TRP A 225 2.16 -40.55 28.19
CA TRP A 225 1.10 -39.88 27.46
C TRP A 225 -0.25 -39.97 28.17
N GLU A 226 -0.64 -41.17 28.61
CA GLU A 226 -1.91 -41.44 29.30
C GLU A 226 -1.97 -40.74 30.68
N ARG A 227 -0.82 -40.59 31.37
CA ARG A 227 -0.73 -39.85 32.63
C ARG A 227 -0.62 -38.35 32.49
N LYS A 228 -0.65 -37.82 31.25
CA LYS A 228 -0.45 -36.39 30.96
C LYS A 228 0.83 -35.81 31.55
N GLU A 229 1.85 -36.66 31.77
CA GLU A 229 3.16 -36.25 32.27
C GLU A 229 3.99 -35.54 31.20
N VAL A 230 3.56 -35.61 29.93
CA VAL A 230 4.18 -34.89 28.83
C VAL A 230 3.79 -33.42 28.91
N ARG A 231 4.63 -32.60 29.51
CA ARG A 231 4.50 -31.17 29.45
C ARG A 231 4.85 -30.71 28.04
N ALA A 232 3.97 -29.91 27.41
CA ALA A 232 4.37 -29.13 26.22
C ALA A 232 5.60 -28.32 26.60
N ALA A 233 6.61 -28.29 25.71
CA ALA A 233 7.75 -27.41 25.91
C ALA A 233 7.21 -26.00 26.17
N ILE A 234 7.62 -25.42 27.30
CA ILE A 234 7.24 -24.06 27.66
C ILE A 234 7.85 -23.19 26.55
N GLN A 235 7.00 -22.67 25.70
CA GLN A 235 7.40 -21.64 24.75
C GLN A 235 7.31 -20.32 25.52
N ASP A 236 8.44 -19.67 25.76
CA ASP A 236 8.46 -18.29 26.21
C ASP A 236 7.70 -17.45 25.20
N GLY A 237 6.75 -16.63 25.65
CA GLY A 237 5.84 -15.87 24.80
C GLY A 237 6.48 -14.71 24.01
N PHE A 238 7.79 -14.56 24.04
CA PHE A 238 8.55 -13.59 23.28
C PHE A 238 8.79 -14.11 21.86
N ARG A 239 7.89 -13.75 20.95
CA ARG A 239 8.05 -14.04 19.52
C ARG A 239 8.98 -13.01 18.90
N GLU A 240 10.24 -13.36 18.74
CA GLU A 240 11.17 -12.56 17.96
C GLU A 240 10.97 -12.83 16.46
N TRP A 241 10.86 -11.75 15.69
CA TRP A 241 10.64 -11.79 14.25
C TRP A 241 11.81 -11.25 13.49
N ILE A 242 12.08 -11.87 12.32
CA ILE A 242 12.93 -11.31 11.28
C ILE A 242 12.10 -11.32 10.00
N THR A 243 11.99 -10.16 9.36
CA THR A 243 11.29 -10.04 8.09
C THR A 243 12.28 -10.07 6.94
N LEU A 244 11.99 -10.90 5.95
CA LEU A 244 12.66 -10.95 4.67
C LEU A 244 11.90 -10.05 3.69
N LEU A 245 12.59 -9.09 3.07
CA LEU A 245 12.16 -8.48 1.82
C LEU A 245 12.82 -9.23 0.67
N ALA A 246 12.02 -9.94 -0.12
CA ALA A 246 12.46 -10.69 -1.28
C ALA A 246 12.06 -9.99 -2.57
N CYS A 247 12.93 -10.02 -3.59
CA CYS A 247 12.60 -9.51 -4.92
C CYS A 247 13.14 -10.46 -5.98
N VAL A 248 12.25 -10.91 -6.86
CA VAL A 248 12.54 -11.84 -7.95
C VAL A 248 12.23 -11.20 -9.30
N CYS A 249 12.93 -11.64 -10.34
CA CYS A 249 12.78 -11.18 -11.71
C CYS A 249 12.21 -12.29 -12.60
N ALA A 250 11.40 -11.92 -13.58
CA ALA A 250 10.80 -12.89 -14.50
C ALA A 250 11.81 -13.64 -15.40
N ASP A 251 13.04 -13.16 -15.49
CA ASP A 251 14.14 -13.90 -16.16
C ASP A 251 14.74 -15.04 -15.30
N GLY A 252 14.22 -15.22 -14.09
CA GLY A 252 14.68 -16.23 -13.14
C GLY A 252 15.75 -15.76 -12.17
N SER A 253 16.22 -14.51 -12.28
CA SER A 253 17.15 -13.93 -11.31
C SER A 253 16.42 -13.39 -10.07
N HIS A 254 17.17 -13.16 -8.99
CA HIS A 254 16.68 -12.51 -7.79
C HIS A 254 17.64 -11.40 -7.34
N LEU A 255 17.15 -10.46 -6.58
CA LEU A 255 17.98 -9.48 -5.90
C LEU A 255 18.52 -10.05 -4.57
N PRO A 256 19.58 -9.48 -4.02
CA PRO A 256 20.01 -9.82 -2.67
C PRO A 256 18.86 -9.69 -1.68
N PRO A 257 18.64 -10.70 -0.79
CA PRO A 257 17.60 -10.60 0.22
C PRO A 257 17.91 -9.46 1.19
N SER A 258 16.86 -8.81 1.68
CA SER A 258 16.99 -7.82 2.75
C SER A 258 16.33 -8.35 4.03
N LEU A 259 17.06 -8.34 5.13
CA LEU A 259 16.62 -8.86 6.41
C LEU A 259 16.40 -7.70 7.39
N ILE A 260 15.20 -7.65 7.98
CA ILE A 260 14.80 -6.65 8.95
C ILE A 260 14.68 -7.32 10.31
N TYR A 261 15.60 -7.00 11.21
CA TYR A 261 15.61 -7.54 12.56
C TYR A 261 14.75 -6.69 13.49
N GLN A 262 14.00 -7.34 14.36
CA GLN A 262 13.31 -6.62 15.43
C GLN A 262 14.32 -6.12 16.47
N SER A 263 14.34 -4.78 16.68
CA SER A 263 15.23 -4.15 17.64
C SER A 263 14.62 -2.86 18.17
N ALA A 264 14.33 -2.81 19.47
CA ALA A 264 13.78 -1.61 20.12
C ALA A 264 14.71 -0.39 20.01
N ALA A 265 16.03 -0.62 19.96
CA ALA A 265 17.03 0.43 19.79
C ALA A 265 17.29 0.78 18.31
N SER A 266 16.57 0.16 17.36
CA SER A 266 16.82 0.29 15.92
C SER A 266 18.29 0.09 15.53
N ALA A 267 19.01 -0.76 16.26
CA ALA A 267 20.42 -1.07 16.07
C ALA A 267 20.61 -2.58 15.89
N ILE A 268 21.58 -2.95 15.05
CA ILE A 268 21.98 -4.34 14.82
C ILE A 268 23.12 -4.67 15.77
N GLN A 269 22.98 -5.76 16.54
CA GLN A 269 24.06 -6.29 17.36
C GLN A 269 25.01 -7.11 16.50
N SER A 270 26.31 -6.98 16.72
CA SER A 270 27.34 -7.71 15.94
C SER A 270 27.13 -9.23 16.02
N SER A 271 26.71 -9.75 17.17
CA SER A 271 26.40 -11.17 17.36
C SER A 271 25.25 -11.73 16.54
N TRP A 272 24.38 -10.87 15.96
CA TRP A 272 23.28 -11.32 15.09
C TRP A 272 23.72 -11.59 13.67
N VAL A 273 24.85 -11.01 13.27
CA VAL A 273 25.34 -10.97 11.88
C VAL A 273 26.78 -11.51 11.72
N GLU A 274 27.31 -12.11 12.78
CA GLU A 274 28.69 -12.61 12.84
C GLU A 274 28.96 -13.68 11.77
N ASP A 275 27.99 -14.53 11.49
CA ASP A 275 28.07 -15.58 10.48
C ASP A 275 27.87 -15.08 9.03
N ILE A 276 27.58 -13.78 8.85
CA ILE A 276 27.38 -13.18 7.52
C ILE A 276 28.74 -12.73 6.98
N LYS A 277 29.25 -13.48 6.03
CA LYS A 277 30.51 -13.18 5.36
C LYS A 277 30.26 -12.33 4.12
N ALA A 278 30.85 -11.16 4.06
CA ALA A 278 30.65 -10.20 2.97
C ALA A 278 31.00 -10.75 1.57
N ASN A 279 31.94 -11.70 1.49
CA ASN A 279 32.37 -12.31 0.23
C ASN A 279 31.51 -13.50 -0.22
N GLU A 280 30.75 -14.10 0.68
CA GLU A 280 29.92 -15.28 0.42
C GLU A 280 28.42 -14.95 0.38
N HIS A 281 28.01 -13.96 1.18
CA HIS A 281 26.61 -13.63 1.42
C HIS A 281 26.32 -12.21 0.91
N SER A 282 25.65 -12.11 -0.23
CA SER A 282 25.10 -10.84 -0.70
C SER A 282 23.73 -10.61 -0.02
N VAL A 283 23.70 -9.84 1.06
CA VAL A 283 22.51 -9.60 1.86
C VAL A 283 22.51 -8.16 2.39
N HIS A 284 21.36 -7.52 2.45
CA HIS A 284 21.16 -6.24 3.09
C HIS A 284 20.51 -6.46 4.46
N ILE A 285 20.96 -5.72 5.47
CA ILE A 285 20.50 -5.90 6.85
C ILE A 285 20.11 -4.55 7.42
N THR A 286 18.94 -4.50 8.01
CA THR A 286 18.44 -3.34 8.74
C THR A 286 17.65 -3.79 9.97
N SER A 287 17.16 -2.86 10.76
CA SER A 287 16.31 -3.14 11.91
C SER A 287 15.19 -2.14 12.06
N SER A 288 14.10 -2.58 12.65
CA SER A 288 12.99 -1.71 13.08
C SER A 288 12.49 -2.14 14.46
N PRO A 289 11.81 -1.26 15.21
CA PRO A 289 11.25 -1.62 16.51
C PRO A 289 10.27 -2.79 16.47
N SER A 290 9.49 -2.89 15.40
CA SER A 290 8.51 -3.96 15.19
C SER A 290 9.08 -5.20 14.51
N GLY A 291 10.24 -5.10 13.86
CA GLY A 291 10.76 -6.14 12.96
C GLY A 291 10.09 -6.18 11.58
N TRP A 292 9.17 -5.26 11.30
CA TRP A 292 8.47 -5.12 10.01
C TRP A 292 8.98 -3.90 9.24
N THR A 293 8.70 -3.88 7.95
CA THR A 293 8.96 -2.73 7.08
C THR A 293 8.12 -1.52 7.50
N ASN A 294 8.68 -0.35 7.29
CA ASN A 294 8.03 0.94 7.37
C ASN A 294 8.36 1.79 6.12
N ASN A 295 7.81 2.99 6.02
CA ASN A 295 8.02 3.86 4.87
C ASN A 295 9.50 4.15 4.60
N ASP A 296 10.30 4.41 5.66
CA ASP A 296 11.73 4.73 5.53
C ASP A 296 12.53 3.53 5.03
N ILE A 297 12.25 2.33 5.57
CA ILE A 297 12.89 1.08 5.13
C ILE A 297 12.47 0.74 3.70
N GLY A 298 11.19 0.94 3.34
CA GLY A 298 10.70 0.73 1.99
C GLY A 298 11.41 1.60 0.96
N LEU A 299 11.55 2.90 1.25
CA LEU A 299 12.28 3.84 0.41
C LEU A 299 13.78 3.49 0.34
N ALA A 300 14.42 3.23 1.46
CA ALA A 300 15.83 2.84 1.51
C ALA A 300 16.09 1.53 0.73
N TRP A 301 15.18 0.56 0.81
CA TRP A 301 15.25 -0.65 -0.01
C TRP A 301 15.13 -0.35 -1.51
N LEU A 302 14.20 0.52 -1.89
CA LEU A 302 14.03 0.92 -3.29
C LEU A 302 15.30 1.56 -3.86
N GLU A 303 15.95 2.43 -3.08
CA GLU A 303 17.17 3.13 -3.47
C GLU A 303 18.41 2.22 -3.46
N GLN A 304 18.66 1.59 -2.30
CA GLN A 304 19.92 0.89 -2.01
C GLN A 304 19.95 -0.54 -2.56
N VAL A 305 18.78 -1.15 -2.77
CA VAL A 305 18.68 -2.52 -3.27
C VAL A 305 18.09 -2.53 -4.68
N PHE A 306 16.81 -2.18 -4.83
CA PHE A 306 16.15 -2.33 -6.12
C PHE A 306 16.83 -1.51 -7.22
N ASN A 307 16.94 -0.21 -7.05
CA ASN A 307 17.54 0.65 -8.08
C ASN A 307 19.02 0.34 -8.30
N ARG A 308 19.76 0.13 -7.23
CA ARG A 308 21.20 -0.17 -7.30
C ARG A 308 21.50 -1.41 -8.13
N TYR A 309 20.78 -2.53 -7.93
CA TYR A 309 21.05 -3.79 -8.61
C TYR A 309 20.34 -3.95 -9.96
N THR A 310 19.37 -3.09 -10.28
CA THR A 310 18.59 -3.22 -11.52
C THR A 310 18.88 -2.13 -12.54
N LYS A 311 19.42 -0.98 -12.14
CA LYS A 311 19.66 0.19 -13.00
C LYS A 311 20.63 -0.11 -14.13
N GLU A 312 21.75 -0.77 -13.85
CA GLU A 312 22.75 -1.13 -14.86
C GLU A 312 22.18 -2.12 -15.86
N LYS A 313 21.49 -3.17 -15.39
CA LYS A 313 20.82 -4.16 -16.24
C LYS A 313 19.77 -3.53 -17.15
N ALA A 314 19.02 -2.56 -16.63
CA ALA A 314 17.99 -1.84 -17.39
C ALA A 314 18.57 -0.82 -18.36
N ARG A 315 19.76 -0.31 -18.11
CA ARG A 315 20.36 0.81 -18.85
C ARG A 315 19.40 1.99 -18.86
N GLN A 316 18.72 2.24 -19.99
CA GLN A 316 17.74 3.31 -20.16
C GLN A 316 16.28 2.82 -20.21
N SER A 317 16.07 1.51 -20.15
CA SER A 317 14.73 0.91 -20.22
C SER A 317 13.95 1.10 -18.91
N TYR A 318 12.64 1.05 -19.01
CA TYR A 318 11.75 1.03 -17.84
C TYR A 318 11.81 -0.32 -17.15
N ARG A 319 11.63 -0.34 -15.84
CA ARG A 319 11.51 -1.52 -14.99
C ARG A 319 10.12 -1.55 -14.39
N LEU A 320 9.47 -2.70 -14.44
CA LEU A 320 8.17 -2.90 -13.82
C LEU A 320 8.38 -3.59 -12.47
N LEU A 321 7.98 -2.92 -11.40
CA LEU A 321 7.98 -3.46 -10.05
C LEU A 321 6.53 -3.74 -9.63
N ILE A 322 6.25 -5.02 -9.40
CA ILE A 322 4.93 -5.51 -8.99
C ILE A 322 4.99 -5.84 -7.50
N LEU A 323 4.04 -5.29 -6.73
CA LEU A 323 4.01 -5.46 -5.28
C LEU A 323 2.57 -5.46 -4.76
N ASP A 324 2.38 -5.87 -3.52
CA ASP A 324 1.08 -5.76 -2.90
C ASP A 324 0.75 -4.29 -2.51
N GLY A 325 -0.54 -4.01 -2.32
CA GLY A 325 -1.02 -2.67 -1.97
C GLY A 325 -0.96 -2.37 -0.47
N HIS A 326 -0.16 -3.11 0.31
CA HIS A 326 -0.01 -2.82 1.72
C HIS A 326 0.65 -1.46 1.94
N GLY A 327 -0.03 -0.62 2.75
CA GLY A 327 0.37 0.77 2.95
C GLY A 327 1.68 0.98 3.74
N SER A 328 2.35 -0.09 4.16
CA SER A 328 3.56 -0.02 4.98
C SER A 328 4.84 0.29 4.19
N HIS A 329 4.81 0.25 2.85
CA HIS A 329 6.01 0.46 2.04
C HIS A 329 5.84 1.45 0.89
N ILE A 330 4.62 1.91 0.58
CA ILE A 330 4.36 2.84 -0.53
C ILE A 330 4.05 4.21 0.06
N SER A 331 5.09 5.04 0.22
CA SER A 331 4.97 6.45 0.57
C SER A 331 4.92 7.33 -0.68
N MET A 332 4.65 8.64 -0.51
CA MET A 332 4.78 9.61 -1.62
C MET A 332 6.20 9.62 -2.17
N ASP A 333 7.21 9.68 -1.29
CA ASP A 333 8.61 9.69 -1.66
C ASP A 333 9.01 8.43 -2.45
N PHE A 334 8.45 7.25 -2.07
CA PHE A 334 8.65 6.00 -2.80
C PHE A 334 8.13 6.10 -4.24
N ILE A 335 6.93 6.64 -4.43
CA ILE A 335 6.32 6.78 -5.77
C ILE A 335 7.07 7.82 -6.61
N GLU A 336 7.45 8.95 -6.00
CA GLU A 336 8.22 9.99 -6.68
C GLU A 336 9.60 9.49 -7.10
N TYR A 337 10.27 8.71 -6.24
CA TYR A 337 11.53 8.08 -6.58
C TYR A 337 11.38 7.11 -7.77
N CYS A 338 10.30 6.32 -7.80
CA CYS A 338 10.00 5.44 -8.93
C CYS A 338 9.84 6.22 -10.23
N ASP A 339 9.04 7.30 -10.22
CA ASP A 339 8.80 8.15 -11.39
C ASP A 339 10.11 8.77 -11.92
N GLN A 340 10.98 9.26 -11.03
CA GLN A 340 12.27 9.85 -11.38
C GLN A 340 13.28 8.83 -11.95
N ASN A 341 13.16 7.56 -11.56
CA ASN A 341 14.12 6.52 -11.91
C ASN A 341 13.62 5.50 -12.95
N LYS A 342 12.56 5.81 -13.70
CA LYS A 342 11.97 4.90 -14.71
C LYS A 342 11.56 3.54 -14.12
N ILE A 343 10.97 3.55 -12.93
CA ILE A 343 10.40 2.39 -12.28
C ILE A 343 8.89 2.52 -12.33
N LEU A 344 8.24 1.62 -13.05
CA LEU A 344 6.79 1.57 -13.14
C LEU A 344 6.27 0.65 -12.03
N LEU A 345 5.30 1.15 -11.28
CA LEU A 345 4.65 0.35 -10.25
C LEU A 345 3.39 -0.32 -10.81
N ALA A 346 3.18 -1.58 -10.42
CA ALA A 346 1.90 -2.26 -10.54
C ALA A 346 1.54 -2.87 -9.18
N VAL A 347 0.33 -2.59 -8.72
CA VAL A 347 -0.16 -3.06 -7.42
C VAL A 347 -1.19 -4.15 -7.66
N PHE A 348 -1.05 -5.26 -6.95
CA PHE A 348 -2.02 -6.34 -7.03
C PHE A 348 -3.41 -5.91 -6.57
N PRO A 349 -4.48 -6.44 -7.15
CA PRO A 349 -5.83 -6.25 -6.63
C PRO A 349 -5.93 -6.72 -5.17
N PRO A 350 -6.80 -6.11 -4.35
CA PRO A 350 -7.01 -6.57 -2.98
C PRO A 350 -7.38 -8.05 -2.92
N HIS A 351 -6.80 -8.78 -1.95
CA HIS A 351 -7.04 -10.21 -1.70
C HIS A 351 -6.64 -11.16 -2.84
N SER A 352 -5.71 -10.77 -3.72
CA SER A 352 -5.28 -11.57 -4.87
C SER A 352 -3.87 -12.15 -4.77
N THR A 353 -3.11 -11.82 -3.74
CA THR A 353 -1.69 -12.20 -3.61
C THR A 353 -1.49 -13.71 -3.66
N HIS A 354 -2.35 -14.48 -2.98
CA HIS A 354 -2.32 -15.95 -3.00
C HIS A 354 -2.56 -16.57 -4.40
N THR A 355 -3.01 -15.78 -5.38
CA THR A 355 -3.29 -16.25 -6.76
C THR A 355 -2.36 -15.61 -7.78
N LEU A 356 -2.04 -14.34 -7.64
CA LEU A 356 -1.34 -13.54 -8.64
C LEU A 356 0.13 -13.23 -8.28
N GLN A 357 0.54 -13.35 -7.01
CA GLN A 357 1.87 -12.96 -6.57
C GLN A 357 2.87 -14.11 -6.68
N PRO A 358 3.88 -14.04 -7.57
CA PRO A 358 4.84 -15.12 -7.80
C PRO A 358 5.53 -15.61 -6.53
N LEU A 359 5.92 -14.70 -5.62
CA LEU A 359 6.58 -15.04 -4.36
C LEU A 359 5.68 -15.86 -3.44
N ASP A 360 4.41 -15.47 -3.29
CA ASP A 360 3.45 -16.19 -2.44
C ASP A 360 3.03 -17.54 -3.05
N VAL A 361 2.77 -17.55 -4.35
CA VAL A 361 2.24 -18.75 -5.04
C VAL A 361 3.26 -19.89 -5.07
N CYS A 362 4.53 -19.58 -5.33
CA CYS A 362 5.52 -20.62 -5.60
C CYS A 362 6.77 -20.60 -4.71
N MET A 363 7.17 -19.44 -4.16
CA MET A 363 8.50 -19.30 -3.56
C MET A 363 8.52 -19.41 -2.03
N PHE A 364 7.58 -18.76 -1.34
CA PHE A 364 7.62 -18.67 0.11
C PHE A 364 7.29 -19.97 0.85
N LYS A 365 6.47 -20.83 0.26
CA LYS A 365 6.18 -22.13 0.86
C LYS A 365 7.42 -23.07 0.85
N PRO A 366 8.11 -23.28 -0.28
CA PRO A 366 9.38 -24.02 -0.30
C PRO A 366 10.44 -23.42 0.62
N LEU A 367 10.60 -22.10 0.63
CA LEU A 367 11.55 -21.42 1.51
C LEU A 367 11.25 -21.70 2.99
N SER A 368 9.99 -21.55 3.39
CA SER A 368 9.58 -21.82 4.78
C SER A 368 9.80 -23.27 5.16
N GLN A 369 9.54 -24.22 4.25
CA GLN A 369 9.78 -25.64 4.51
C GLN A 369 11.28 -25.93 4.63
N ALA A 370 12.11 -25.38 3.74
CA ALA A 370 13.55 -25.53 3.80
C ALA A 370 14.15 -24.95 5.10
N TYR A 371 13.69 -23.75 5.51
CA TYR A 371 14.08 -23.14 6.76
C TYR A 371 13.68 -24.01 7.97
N SER A 372 12.44 -24.53 7.98
CA SER A 372 11.97 -25.41 9.06
C SER A 372 12.77 -26.71 9.15
N ASN A 373 13.21 -27.26 8.01
CA ASN A 373 14.06 -28.45 7.97
C ASN A 373 15.45 -28.15 8.56
N GLU A 374 16.08 -27.04 8.16
CA GLU A 374 17.39 -26.63 8.71
C GLU A 374 17.31 -26.33 10.20
N LEU A 375 16.23 -25.70 10.65
CA LEU A 375 15.97 -25.43 12.04
C LEU A 375 15.81 -26.72 12.84
N SER A 376 15.05 -27.69 12.33
CA SER A 376 14.89 -29.01 12.97
C SER A 376 16.21 -29.75 13.07
N ALA A 377 17.00 -29.78 12.00
CA ALA A 377 18.31 -30.39 11.99
C ALA A 377 19.30 -29.70 12.97
N PHE A 378 19.21 -28.39 13.12
CA PHE A 378 20.00 -27.64 14.11
C PHE A 378 19.61 -28.04 15.55
N LEU A 379 18.32 -28.11 15.84
CA LEU A 379 17.82 -28.50 17.17
C LEU A 379 18.16 -29.96 17.53
N GLU A 380 18.09 -30.87 16.54
CA GLU A 380 18.49 -32.26 16.74
C GLU A 380 19.99 -32.38 17.09
N ARG A 381 20.85 -31.68 16.37
CA ARG A 381 22.30 -31.63 16.61
C ARG A 381 22.65 -31.05 18.00
N SER A 382 21.92 -30.01 18.41
CA SER A 382 22.10 -29.36 19.71
C SER A 382 21.34 -30.02 20.85
N GLN A 383 20.73 -31.19 20.60
CA GLN A 383 19.90 -31.94 21.57
C GLN A 383 18.75 -31.10 22.19
N GLY A 384 18.38 -29.99 21.49
CA GLY A 384 17.34 -29.08 21.95
C GLY A 384 17.67 -28.28 23.21
N LEU A 385 18.94 -28.26 23.63
CA LEU A 385 19.37 -27.65 24.89
C LEU A 385 19.48 -26.10 24.82
N PRO A 386 20.06 -25.47 23.82
CA PRO A 386 20.11 -24.02 23.77
C PRO A 386 18.86 -23.43 23.09
N PRO A 387 18.33 -22.32 23.60
CA PRO A 387 17.34 -21.54 22.89
C PRO A 387 17.95 -20.96 21.61
N ILE A 388 17.17 -20.90 20.53
CA ILE A 388 17.60 -20.31 19.26
C ILE A 388 17.67 -18.79 19.43
N LYS A 389 18.77 -18.20 19.00
CA LYS A 389 19.04 -16.76 19.07
C LYS A 389 18.98 -16.14 17.68
N LYS A 390 18.88 -14.81 17.61
CA LYS A 390 18.93 -14.04 16.34
C LYS A 390 20.18 -14.33 15.50
N GLY A 391 21.31 -14.62 16.15
CA GLY A 391 22.55 -15.00 15.47
C GLY A 391 22.47 -16.33 14.71
N ASP A 392 21.70 -17.29 15.24
CA ASP A 392 21.54 -18.61 14.60
C ASP A 392 20.69 -18.55 13.34
N PHE A 393 19.95 -17.46 13.12
CA PHE A 393 19.03 -17.30 11.98
C PHE A 393 19.79 -17.27 10.65
N SER A 394 20.82 -16.46 10.54
CA SER A 394 21.53 -16.22 9.27
C SER A 394 22.05 -17.47 8.59
N PRO A 395 22.77 -18.39 9.26
CA PRO A 395 23.29 -19.61 8.62
C PRO A 395 22.17 -20.58 8.22
N LEU A 396 21.08 -20.65 9.01
CA LEU A 396 19.94 -21.51 8.69
C LEU A 396 19.14 -20.94 7.50
N PHE A 397 18.88 -19.63 7.52
CA PHE A 397 18.21 -18.93 6.44
C PHE A 397 18.96 -19.03 5.12
N TRP A 398 20.27 -18.83 5.13
CA TRP A 398 21.06 -18.82 3.90
C TRP A 398 21.03 -20.16 3.17
N LYS A 399 21.10 -21.27 3.89
CA LYS A 399 20.93 -22.61 3.32
C LYS A 399 19.55 -22.80 2.70
N ALA A 400 18.51 -22.37 3.40
CA ALA A 400 17.15 -22.42 2.91
C ALA A 400 16.95 -21.53 1.68
N TRP A 401 17.54 -20.33 1.66
CA TRP A 401 17.49 -19.38 0.55
C TRP A 401 18.12 -19.98 -0.72
N VAL A 402 19.35 -20.42 -0.63
CA VAL A 402 20.09 -21.01 -1.80
C VAL A 402 19.38 -22.25 -2.35
N SER A 403 18.79 -23.08 -1.48
CA SER A 403 18.05 -24.27 -1.91
C SER A 403 16.72 -23.95 -2.60
N SER A 404 16.07 -22.84 -2.24
CA SER A 404 14.72 -22.48 -2.68
C SER A 404 14.68 -21.45 -3.81
N PHE A 405 15.63 -20.49 -3.87
CA PHE A 405 15.64 -19.42 -4.86
C PHE A 405 16.45 -19.79 -6.09
N LYS A 406 16.04 -20.89 -6.76
CA LYS A 406 16.66 -21.36 -8.01
C LYS A 406 16.03 -20.68 -9.21
N GLN A 407 16.83 -20.40 -10.24
CA GLN A 407 16.39 -19.73 -11.47
C GLN A 407 15.12 -20.35 -12.09
N SER A 408 15.07 -21.68 -12.18
CA SER A 408 13.93 -22.39 -12.75
C SER A 408 12.65 -22.22 -11.91
N MET A 409 12.78 -22.21 -10.57
CA MET A 409 11.64 -22.03 -9.68
C MET A 409 11.09 -20.60 -9.78
N ILE A 410 11.97 -19.61 -9.84
CA ILE A 410 11.58 -18.20 -10.01
C ILE A 410 10.86 -18.01 -11.35
N ALA A 411 11.43 -18.48 -12.46
CA ALA A 411 10.79 -18.38 -13.77
C ALA A 411 9.43 -19.09 -13.80
N ASN A 412 9.32 -20.26 -13.17
CA ASN A 412 8.06 -20.99 -13.05
C ASN A 412 7.01 -20.22 -12.19
N SER A 413 7.44 -19.47 -11.19
CA SER A 413 6.52 -18.68 -10.37
C SER A 413 5.82 -17.59 -11.18
N PHE A 414 6.53 -16.90 -12.04
CA PHE A 414 5.93 -15.91 -12.95
C PHE A 414 5.01 -16.56 -14.01
N ARG A 415 5.38 -17.74 -14.51
CA ARG A 415 4.54 -18.50 -15.43
C ARG A 415 3.25 -18.97 -14.75
N ALA A 416 3.35 -19.52 -13.54
CA ALA A 416 2.20 -20.04 -12.79
C ALA A 416 1.16 -18.96 -12.44
N THR A 417 1.59 -17.70 -12.38
CA THR A 417 0.73 -16.55 -12.14
C THR A 417 0.28 -15.83 -13.41
N GLY A 418 0.69 -16.30 -14.60
CA GLY A 418 0.34 -15.71 -15.90
C GLY A 418 0.94 -14.32 -16.15
N ILE A 419 1.94 -13.91 -15.36
CA ILE A 419 2.58 -12.59 -15.49
C ILE A 419 3.68 -12.58 -16.55
N SER A 420 4.46 -13.65 -16.64
CA SER A 420 5.53 -13.76 -17.65
C SER A 420 5.77 -15.22 -18.06
N PRO A 421 5.46 -15.60 -19.34
CA PRO A 421 4.80 -14.77 -20.35
C PRO A 421 3.44 -14.28 -19.87
N LEU A 422 2.97 -13.14 -20.45
CA LEU A 422 1.69 -12.56 -20.07
C LEU A 422 0.54 -13.40 -20.66
N GLU A 423 0.06 -14.34 -19.87
CA GLU A 423 -0.99 -15.31 -20.21
C GLU A 423 -2.11 -15.29 -19.15
N PRO A 424 -3.04 -14.33 -19.23
CA PRO A 424 -4.12 -14.18 -18.25
C PRO A 424 -4.97 -15.44 -18.07
N ASP A 425 -5.11 -16.23 -19.12
CA ASP A 425 -5.93 -17.44 -19.14
C ASP A 425 -5.50 -18.50 -18.14
N ILE A 426 -4.24 -18.54 -17.74
CA ILE A 426 -3.73 -19.43 -16.68
C ILE A 426 -4.52 -19.22 -15.38
N ILE A 427 -4.90 -17.98 -15.11
CA ILE A 427 -5.67 -17.62 -13.93
C ILE A 427 -7.16 -17.50 -14.23
N LEU A 428 -7.55 -16.84 -15.34
CA LEU A 428 -8.94 -16.52 -15.63
C LEU A 428 -9.81 -17.77 -15.90
N LYS A 429 -9.26 -18.82 -16.49
CA LYS A 429 -9.97 -20.10 -16.66
C LYS A 429 -10.50 -20.68 -15.36
N ARG A 430 -9.87 -20.44 -14.24
CA ARG A 430 -10.33 -20.92 -12.91
C ARG A 430 -11.65 -20.30 -12.48
N PHE A 431 -12.07 -19.19 -13.11
CA PHE A 431 -13.30 -18.45 -12.80
C PHE A 431 -14.41 -18.66 -13.84
N ILE A 432 -14.10 -19.24 -15.00
CA ILE A 432 -15.07 -19.52 -16.08
C ILE A 432 -15.83 -20.81 -15.80
N ASP A 433 -15.17 -21.83 -15.25
CA ASP A 433 -15.74 -23.17 -15.01
C ASP A 433 -16.72 -23.23 -13.81
N THR A 434 -16.99 -22.11 -13.14
CA THR A 434 -17.86 -22.06 -11.96
C THR A 434 -19.25 -21.44 -12.22
N ASN A 435 -19.71 -21.33 -13.47
CA ASN A 435 -21.08 -20.93 -13.78
C ASN A 435 -22.01 -22.14 -13.64
N PRO A 436 -22.86 -22.25 -12.59
CA PRO A 436 -23.71 -23.40 -12.36
C PRO A 436 -24.95 -23.48 -13.29
N ASP A 437 -25.16 -22.48 -14.15
CA ASP A 437 -26.38 -22.37 -14.93
C ASP A 437 -26.45 -23.29 -16.18
N GLU A 438 -25.36 -24.01 -16.53
CA GLU A 438 -25.37 -24.95 -17.65
C GLU A 438 -25.53 -26.46 -17.27
N GLN A 439 -25.49 -26.80 -15.99
CA GLN A 439 -25.71 -28.20 -15.55
C GLN A 439 -27.18 -28.56 -15.28
N GLY A 440 -28.09 -27.58 -15.26
CA GLY A 440 -29.51 -27.81 -15.06
C GLY A 440 -30.27 -28.37 -16.26
N SER A 441 -29.70 -28.43 -17.46
CA SER A 441 -30.42 -28.79 -18.70
C SER A 441 -30.14 -30.20 -19.21
N ARG A 442 -29.33 -31.02 -18.55
CA ARG A 442 -28.98 -32.37 -19.02
C ARG A 442 -29.56 -33.53 -18.21
N GLU A 443 -30.20 -33.29 -17.08
CA GLU A 443 -30.79 -34.38 -16.25
C GLU A 443 -32.31 -34.54 -16.35
N SER A 444 -33.02 -33.79 -17.19
CA SER A 444 -34.48 -33.95 -17.34
C SER A 444 -34.93 -34.74 -18.57
N SER A 445 -34.04 -35.45 -19.28
CA SER A 445 -34.41 -36.20 -20.48
C SER A 445 -34.26 -37.74 -20.38
N ALA A 446 -34.01 -38.30 -19.19
CA ALA A 446 -33.76 -39.76 -19.07
C ALA A 446 -34.63 -40.47 -18.04
N SER A 447 -35.91 -40.06 -17.88
CA SER A 447 -36.86 -40.84 -17.05
C SER A 447 -38.28 -40.80 -17.56
N VAL A 448 -38.49 -41.22 -18.81
CA VAL A 448 -39.78 -41.75 -19.29
C VAL A 448 -39.45 -42.83 -20.29
N LEU A 449 -39.41 -44.08 -19.84
CA LEU A 449 -39.74 -45.32 -20.59
C LEU A 449 -39.26 -46.53 -19.77
N SER A 450 -40.11 -47.04 -18.89
CA SER A 450 -40.27 -48.47 -18.64
C SER A 450 -41.33 -48.68 -17.56
N GLY A 451 -42.55 -48.77 -18.02
CA GLY A 451 -43.61 -49.36 -17.28
C GLY A 451 -44.39 -50.23 -18.29
N SER A 452 -44.52 -51.50 -17.98
CA SER A 452 -45.30 -52.54 -18.58
C SER A 452 -44.47 -53.79 -18.93
N VAL A 453 -44.39 -54.75 -18.09
CA VAL A 453 -45.13 -56.06 -18.04
C VAL A 453 -44.70 -56.74 -16.75
#